data_417b3bef4ca167655ef9510c4d2e0772
#
_entry.id   417b3bef4ca167655ef9510c4d2e0772
#
_cell.length_a   1.000
_cell.length_b   1.000
_cell.length_c   1.000
_cell.angle_alpha   90.00
_cell.angle_beta   90.00
_cell.angle_gamma   90.00
#
_symmetry.space_group_name_H-M   'P 1'
#
loop_
_entity.id
_entity.type
_entity.pdbx_description
1 polymer ?
#
loop_
_entity_poly.entity_id
_entity_poly.type
_entity_poly.pdbx_seq_one_letter_code
_entity_poly.pdbx_strand_id
1 'polypeptide(L)'
;VPQMVAEIDQVRRRIGASCVLTDDYGTTGWLAFYLPPGTCVVQRGERFRWIAAPAPTAQQLAGPLLLVGVDNAAARPDLQGAFGRIERVGAVTRSRGPLLVDAVALDMLSDPKGQILDLRPPIY
;
A
#
# COMPACT_ATOMS: atom_id res chain seq x y z
N VAL A 1 -11.83 7.71 -13.33
CA VAL A 1 -10.85 7.01 -12.48
C VAL A 1 -9.91 6.23 -13.38
N PRO A 2 -8.59 6.39 -13.26
CA PRO A 2 -7.65 5.60 -14.03
C PRO A 2 -7.85 4.10 -13.79
N GLN A 3 -7.73 3.32 -14.85
CA GLN A 3 -7.96 1.88 -14.77
C GLN A 3 -7.07 1.19 -13.75
N MET A 4 -5.81 1.59 -13.67
CA MET A 4 -4.87 1.03 -12.69
C MET A 4 -5.39 1.21 -11.25
N VAL A 5 -5.91 2.39 -10.92
CA VAL A 5 -6.44 2.65 -9.58
C VAL A 5 -7.68 1.81 -9.31
N ALA A 6 -8.56 1.66 -10.29
CA ALA A 6 -9.75 0.81 -10.15
C ALA A 6 -9.37 -0.65 -9.90
N GLU A 7 -8.36 -1.16 -10.60
CA GLU A 7 -7.87 -2.52 -10.41
C GLU A 7 -7.23 -2.70 -9.02
N ILE A 8 -6.45 -1.73 -8.57
CA ILE A 8 -5.87 -1.75 -7.23
C ILE A 8 -6.98 -1.79 -6.17
N ASP A 9 -8.00 -0.97 -6.33
CA ASP A 9 -9.12 -0.94 -5.39
C ASP A 9 -9.90 -2.26 -5.38
N GLN A 10 -10.08 -2.90 -6.53
CA GLN A 10 -10.71 -4.21 -6.61
C GLN A 10 -9.91 -5.26 -5.83
N VAL A 11 -8.59 -5.28 -5.98
CA VAL A 11 -7.74 -6.21 -5.24
C VAL A 11 -7.80 -5.92 -3.75
N ARG A 12 -7.75 -4.64 -3.36
CA ARG A 12 -7.86 -4.25 -1.96
C ARG A 12 -9.13 -4.81 -1.32
N ARG A 13 -10.25 -4.66 -2.00
CA ARG A 13 -11.55 -5.16 -1.50
C ARG A 13 -11.59 -6.68 -1.47
N ARG A 14 -11.06 -7.34 -2.49
CA ARG A 14 -11.04 -8.80 -2.57
C ARG A 14 -10.29 -9.44 -1.43
N ILE A 15 -9.13 -8.89 -1.05
CA ILE A 15 -8.32 -9.42 0.04
C ILE A 15 -8.73 -8.88 1.40
N GLY A 16 -9.68 -7.94 1.45
CA GLY A 16 -10.12 -7.33 2.70
C GLY A 16 -9.09 -6.38 3.31
N ALA A 17 -8.24 -5.76 2.49
CA ALA A 17 -7.23 -4.84 2.99
C ALA A 17 -7.85 -3.55 3.49
N SER A 18 -7.46 -3.16 4.69
CA SER A 18 -7.95 -1.93 5.32
C SER A 18 -7.19 -0.69 4.86
N CYS A 19 -5.92 -0.85 4.46
CA CYS A 19 -5.09 0.25 3.98
C CYS A 19 -4.27 -0.18 2.77
N VAL A 20 -3.86 0.80 1.98
CA VAL A 20 -2.93 0.64 0.86
C VAL A 20 -1.61 1.26 1.26
N LEU A 21 -0.52 0.52 1.11
CA LEU A 21 0.84 0.98 1.36
C LEU A 21 1.58 1.17 0.05
N THR A 22 2.33 2.24 -0.06
CA THR A 22 3.19 2.51 -1.20
C THR A 22 4.59 2.91 -0.74
N ASP A 23 5.57 2.80 -1.64
CA ASP A 23 6.95 3.16 -1.35
C ASP A 23 7.35 4.50 -1.94
N ASP A 24 6.62 5.00 -2.93
CA ASP A 24 7.00 6.22 -3.59
C ASP A 24 5.96 7.32 -3.47
N TYR A 25 6.44 8.54 -3.43
CA TYR A 25 5.62 9.72 -3.21
C TYR A 25 4.60 9.95 -4.32
N GLY A 26 5.01 9.76 -5.57
CA GLY A 26 4.12 9.98 -6.72
C GLY A 26 2.94 9.03 -6.73
N THR A 27 3.19 7.73 -6.54
CA THR A 27 2.14 6.72 -6.49
C THR A 27 1.22 6.97 -5.30
N THR A 28 1.78 7.33 -4.16
CA THR A 28 0.99 7.65 -2.96
C THR A 28 0.00 8.79 -3.22
N GLY A 29 0.48 9.89 -3.76
CA GLY A 29 -0.37 11.04 -4.05
C GLY A 29 -1.47 10.72 -5.06
N TRP A 30 -1.14 9.95 -6.06
CA TRP A 30 -2.08 9.55 -7.10
C TRP A 30 -3.18 8.65 -6.56
N LEU A 31 -2.82 7.64 -5.76
CA LEU A 31 -3.79 6.77 -5.11
C LEU A 31 -4.67 7.53 -4.12
N ALA A 32 -4.08 8.43 -3.33
CA ALA A 32 -4.85 9.24 -2.39
C ALA A 32 -5.88 10.12 -3.11
N PHE A 33 -5.55 10.58 -4.31
CA PHE A 33 -6.46 11.41 -5.10
C PHE A 33 -7.61 10.62 -5.72
N TYR A 34 -7.32 9.43 -6.27
CA TYR A 34 -8.29 8.69 -7.07
C TYR A 34 -9.03 7.58 -6.34
N LEU A 35 -8.52 7.06 -5.23
CA LEU A 35 -9.23 6.05 -4.46
C LEU A 35 -10.48 6.65 -3.81
N PRO A 36 -11.47 5.82 -3.47
CA PRO A 36 -12.69 6.35 -2.82
C PRO A 36 -12.37 7.19 -1.59
N PRO A 37 -13.12 8.27 -1.33
CA PRO A 37 -12.90 9.11 -0.16
C PRO A 37 -12.88 8.31 1.13
N GLY A 38 -11.94 8.62 2.00
CA GLY A 38 -11.77 7.91 3.27
C GLY A 38 -10.95 6.64 3.18
N THR A 39 -10.46 6.26 1.99
CA THR A 39 -9.56 5.11 1.86
C THR A 39 -8.23 5.43 2.55
N CYS A 40 -7.78 4.51 3.40
CA CYS A 40 -6.50 4.66 4.09
C CYS A 40 -5.34 4.41 3.13
N VAL A 41 -4.52 5.45 2.91
CA VAL A 41 -3.32 5.35 2.09
C VAL A 41 -2.12 5.76 2.92
N VAL A 42 -1.13 4.89 3.02
CA VAL A 42 0.07 5.10 3.84
C VAL A 42 1.29 5.03 2.93
N GLN A 43 2.14 6.03 3.02
CA GLN A 43 3.45 6.01 2.37
C GLN A 43 4.47 5.40 3.32
N ARG A 44 5.18 4.41 2.81
CA ARG A 44 6.27 3.75 3.50
C ARG A 44 7.59 4.35 3.05
N GLY A 45 8.50 4.55 3.96
CA GLY A 45 9.85 5.04 3.69
C GLY A 45 10.68 4.80 4.94
N GLU A 46 11.48 5.76 5.36
CA GLU A 46 12.12 5.72 6.67
C GLU A 46 11.08 5.71 7.78
N ARG A 47 9.94 6.33 7.53
CA ARG A 47 8.77 6.36 8.42
C ARG A 47 7.53 6.03 7.60
N PHE A 48 6.60 5.34 8.23
CA PHE A 48 5.27 5.23 7.67
C PHE A 48 4.55 6.57 7.82
N ARG A 49 3.90 7.03 6.75
CA ARG A 49 3.14 8.28 6.74
C ARG A 49 1.80 8.06 6.09
N TRP A 50 0.75 8.44 6.78
CA TRP A 50 -0.55 8.47 6.12
C TRP A 50 -0.72 9.80 5.39
N ILE A 51 -1.35 9.74 4.23
CA ILE A 51 -1.49 10.87 3.34
C ILE A 51 -2.92 11.40 3.37
N ALA A 52 -3.88 10.50 3.52
CA ALA A 52 -5.29 10.87 3.59
C ALA A 52 -5.77 10.84 5.03
N ALA A 53 -6.47 11.88 5.47
CA ALA A 53 -7.14 11.90 6.76
C ALA A 53 -8.44 11.09 6.68
N PRO A 54 -8.83 10.43 7.78
CA PRO A 54 -8.18 10.39 9.08
C PRO A 54 -6.99 9.43 9.12
N ALA A 55 -6.18 9.55 10.16
CA ALA A 55 -5.08 8.63 10.42
C ALA A 55 -5.61 7.21 10.58
N PRO A 56 -4.85 6.18 10.13
CA PRO A 56 -5.27 4.80 10.29
C PRO A 56 -5.38 4.43 11.77
N THR A 57 -6.40 3.63 12.09
CA THR A 57 -6.57 3.10 13.43
C THR A 57 -5.66 1.88 13.65
N ALA A 58 -5.42 1.53 14.91
CA ALA A 58 -4.69 0.30 15.22
C ALA A 58 -5.37 -0.92 14.63
N GLN A 59 -6.70 -0.96 14.60
CA GLN A 59 -7.46 -2.06 14.03
C GLN A 59 -7.25 -2.14 12.52
N GLN A 60 -7.21 -1.02 11.81
CA GLN A 60 -6.91 -1.00 10.37
C GLN A 60 -5.52 -1.53 10.09
N LEU A 61 -4.53 -1.16 10.89
CA LEU A 61 -3.15 -1.59 10.72
C LEU A 61 -2.93 -3.05 11.13
N ALA A 62 -3.78 -3.60 11.98
CA ALA A 62 -3.72 -5.00 12.37
C ALA A 62 -4.31 -5.95 11.31
N GLY A 63 -5.18 -5.44 10.45
CA GLY A 63 -5.78 -6.23 9.36
C GLY A 63 -4.82 -6.40 8.19
N PRO A 64 -5.24 -7.13 7.13
CA PRO A 64 -4.46 -7.21 5.91
C PRO A 64 -4.25 -5.83 5.30
N LEU A 65 -3.07 -5.62 4.74
CA LEU A 65 -2.71 -4.39 4.04
C LEU A 65 -2.34 -4.74 2.60
N LEU A 66 -2.58 -3.84 1.68
CA LEU A 66 -2.18 -4.00 0.28
C LEU A 66 -0.96 -3.14 0.01
N LEU A 67 0.17 -3.78 -0.33
CA LEU A 67 1.40 -3.10 -0.72
C LEU A 67 1.43 -2.95 -2.24
N VAL A 68 1.68 -1.74 -2.72
CA VAL A 68 1.67 -1.41 -4.14
C VAL A 68 3.05 -0.96 -4.58
N GLY A 69 3.59 -1.60 -5.60
CA GLY A 69 4.78 -1.12 -6.30
C GLY A 69 6.12 -1.56 -5.74
N VAL A 70 6.17 -2.62 -4.96
CA VAL A 70 7.43 -3.19 -4.47
C VAL A 70 7.67 -4.54 -5.14
N ASP A 71 8.62 -4.62 -6.06
CA ASP A 71 8.79 -5.79 -6.94
C ASP A 71 9.16 -7.07 -6.20
N ASN A 72 9.97 -6.96 -5.16
CA ASN A 72 10.48 -8.11 -4.41
C ASN A 72 10.10 -8.03 -2.93
N ALA A 73 8.84 -7.73 -2.66
CA ALA A 73 8.35 -7.49 -1.29
C ALA A 73 8.67 -8.65 -0.33
N ALA A 74 8.44 -9.88 -0.76
CA ALA A 74 8.66 -11.05 0.08
C ALA A 74 10.13 -11.27 0.44
N ALA A 75 11.06 -10.69 -0.33
CA ALA A 75 12.50 -10.78 -0.09
C ALA A 75 13.06 -9.58 0.68
N ARG A 76 12.23 -8.59 1.01
CA ARG A 76 12.68 -7.37 1.69
C ARG A 76 12.79 -7.61 3.20
N PRO A 77 14.01 -7.46 3.80
CA PRO A 77 14.19 -7.71 5.24
C PRO A 77 13.36 -6.80 6.14
N ASP A 78 13.17 -5.55 5.74
CA ASP A 78 12.36 -4.60 6.50
C ASP A 78 10.89 -5.00 6.55
N LEU A 79 10.35 -5.52 5.45
CA LEU A 79 8.98 -6.03 5.40
C LEU A 79 8.86 -7.35 6.15
N GLN A 80 9.84 -8.25 6.01
CA GLN A 80 9.87 -9.50 6.76
C GLN A 80 9.90 -9.26 8.27
N GLY A 81 10.58 -8.20 8.70
CA GLY A 81 10.62 -7.81 10.10
C GLY A 81 9.32 -7.21 10.60
N ALA A 82 8.52 -6.62 9.73
CA ALA A 82 7.28 -5.95 10.09
C ALA A 82 6.03 -6.83 9.96
N PHE A 83 6.06 -7.83 9.09
CA PHE A 83 4.91 -8.68 8.80
C PHE A 83 5.30 -10.16 8.77
N GLY A 84 4.47 -11.00 9.38
CA GLY A 84 4.68 -12.44 9.38
C GLY A 84 4.32 -13.11 8.06
N ARG A 85 3.50 -12.45 7.24
CA ARG A 85 3.08 -12.99 5.95
C ARG A 85 3.11 -11.92 4.88
N ILE A 86 3.81 -12.21 3.77
CA ILE A 86 3.90 -11.37 2.59
C ILE A 86 3.59 -12.26 1.38
N GLU A 87 2.50 -11.96 0.67
CA GLU A 87 2.02 -12.80 -0.41
C GLU A 87 1.70 -11.98 -1.65
N ARG A 88 2.27 -12.36 -2.80
CA ARG A 88 1.93 -11.72 -4.07
C ARG A 88 0.50 -12.08 -4.45
N VAL A 89 -0.36 -11.06 -4.64
CA VAL A 89 -1.77 -11.26 -4.96
C VAL A 89 -2.13 -10.77 -6.35
N GLY A 90 -1.22 -10.10 -7.04
CA GLY A 90 -1.46 -9.68 -8.40
C GLY A 90 -0.46 -8.66 -8.88
N ALA A 91 -0.75 -8.11 -10.05
CA ALA A 91 -0.03 -7.00 -10.64
C ALA A 91 -0.99 -6.21 -11.51
N VAL A 92 -0.75 -4.91 -11.62
CA VAL A 92 -1.50 -4.05 -12.52
C VAL A 92 -0.55 -3.42 -13.53
N THR A 93 -1.07 -3.07 -14.69
CA THR A 93 -0.29 -2.48 -15.76
C THR A 93 -0.42 -0.96 -15.72
N ARG A 94 0.72 -0.29 -15.82
CA ARG A 94 0.77 1.17 -15.90
C ARG A 94 1.46 1.57 -17.19
N SER A 95 0.80 2.39 -18.01
CA SER A 95 1.40 2.95 -19.22
C SER A 95 2.30 4.12 -18.86
N ARG A 96 3.53 4.11 -19.42
CA ARG A 96 4.48 5.21 -19.28
C ARG A 96 4.80 5.79 -20.65
N GLY A 97 3.80 6.37 -21.31
CA GLY A 97 3.94 6.84 -22.66
C GLY A 97 3.56 5.77 -23.68
N PRO A 98 3.65 6.08 -24.98
CA PRO A 98 3.02 5.25 -26.02
C PRO A 98 3.67 3.87 -26.23
N LEU A 99 4.91 3.69 -25.80
CA LEU A 99 5.66 2.44 -26.04
C LEU A 99 6.14 1.76 -24.76
N LEU A 100 5.96 2.38 -23.60
CA LEU A 100 6.44 1.83 -22.33
C LEU A 100 5.28 1.39 -21.47
N VAL A 101 5.27 0.12 -21.12
CA VAL A 101 4.31 -0.48 -20.20
C VAL A 101 5.06 -1.08 -19.03
N ASP A 102 4.59 -0.78 -17.84
CA ASP A 102 5.23 -1.15 -16.58
C ASP A 102 4.25 -1.97 -15.76
N ALA A 103 4.73 -3.03 -15.14
CA ALA A 103 3.93 -3.83 -14.24
C ALA A 103 4.16 -3.37 -12.80
N VAL A 104 3.07 -3.12 -12.08
CA VAL A 104 3.11 -2.68 -10.68
C VAL A 104 2.66 -3.84 -9.81
N ALA A 105 3.56 -4.32 -8.96
CA ALA A 105 3.30 -5.47 -8.11
C ALA A 105 2.31 -5.16 -6.99
N LEU A 106 1.45 -6.12 -6.67
CA LEU A 106 0.50 -6.04 -5.57
C LEU A 106 0.75 -7.20 -4.61
N ASP A 107 1.03 -6.87 -3.36
CA ASP A 107 1.27 -7.87 -2.31
C ASP A 107 0.34 -7.65 -1.12
N MET A 108 -0.13 -8.74 -0.54
CA MET A 108 -0.87 -8.71 0.72
C MET A 108 0.11 -8.84 1.87
N LEU A 109 0.04 -7.91 2.82
CA LEU A 109 0.79 -7.95 4.06
C LEU A 109 -0.16 -8.28 5.20
N SER A 110 0.19 -9.27 6.00
CA SER A 110 -0.63 -9.66 7.14
C SER A 110 0.24 -10.14 8.29
N ASP A 111 -0.37 -10.38 9.44
CA ASP A 111 0.31 -10.79 10.65
C ASP A 111 1.37 -9.77 11.07
N PRO A 112 0.98 -8.52 11.38
CA PRO A 112 1.93 -7.48 11.76
C PRO A 112 2.65 -7.83 13.04
N LYS A 113 3.96 -7.49 13.08
CA LYS A 113 4.83 -7.75 14.21
C LYS A 113 5.03 -6.47 15.03
N GLY A 114 4.04 -6.09 15.79
CA GLY A 114 4.12 -5.06 16.82
C GLY A 114 4.46 -3.64 16.39
N GLN A 115 5.62 -3.43 15.81
CA GLN A 115 6.14 -2.07 15.55
C GLN A 115 5.35 -1.27 14.51
N ILE A 116 4.66 -1.94 13.62
CA ILE A 116 3.85 -1.22 12.63
C ILE A 116 2.68 -0.49 13.28
N LEU A 117 2.32 -0.85 14.49
CA LEU A 117 1.25 -0.20 15.24
C LEU A 117 1.65 1.19 15.75
N ASP A 118 2.92 1.54 15.68
CA ASP A 118 3.45 2.86 16.07
C ASP A 118 3.44 3.86 14.91
N LEU A 119 2.57 3.68 13.94
CA LEU A 119 2.39 4.64 12.85
C LEU A 119 1.77 5.92 13.38
N ARG A 120 2.64 6.87 13.72
CA ARG A 120 2.24 8.19 14.18
C ARG A 120 2.54 9.22 13.11
N PRO A 121 1.77 10.33 13.06
CA PRO A 121 2.15 11.40 12.17
C PRO A 121 3.54 11.88 12.56
N PRO A 122 4.38 12.24 11.60
CA PRO A 122 5.62 12.88 11.94
C PRO A 122 5.31 14.16 12.71
N ILE A 123 5.96 14.33 13.83
CA ILE A 123 5.90 15.58 14.58
C ILE A 123 6.89 16.52 13.90
N TYR A 124 6.38 17.57 13.36
CA TYR A 124 7.21 18.60 12.75
C TYR A 124 7.41 19.76 13.72
#